data_d1fa327f34f458381c6323ce54afed6b
#
_entry.id   d1fa327f34f458381c6323ce54afed6b
#
_cell.length_a   1.000
_cell.length_b   1.000
_cell.length_c   1.000
_cell.angle_alpha   90.00
_cell.angle_beta   90.00
_cell.angle_gamma   90.00
#
_symmetry.space_group_name_H-M   'P 1'
#
loop_
_entity.id
_entity.type
_entity.pdbx_description
1 polymer ?
#
loop_
_entity_poly.entity_id
_entity_poly.type
_entity_poly.pdbx_seq_one_letter_code
_entity_poly.pdbx_strand_id
1 'polypeptide(L)'
;SWGIGVSDNLVIETDTSKSVSLSGSSMSLVVPNVKSYEFTDSIIDNQRTLAYFPYSRLITQEFESNGDISVTPVLTSSEKAYTTSNYENVSKVGGEQDGEYPVSELSVDAKHASSVYVSGNTMLLTIDETTLTNNYGLANYDYFMNLTNFMIGNEESFTVDEKTLVNNVITLSDLGQKIIFAFVVIIIPITVLI
;
A
#
# COMPACT_ATOMS: atom_id res chain seq x y z
N SER A 1 6.84 -25.73 11.89
CA SER A 1 6.91 -24.80 10.74
C SER A 1 5.56 -24.16 10.52
N TRP A 2 5.52 -22.89 10.16
CA TRP A 2 4.31 -22.15 9.76
C TRP A 2 4.02 -22.28 8.27
N GLY A 3 4.84 -23.02 7.52
CA GLY A 3 4.66 -23.28 6.09
C GLY A 3 4.94 -22.12 5.16
N ILE A 4 5.51 -21.03 5.69
CA ILE A 4 5.89 -19.85 4.89
C ILE A 4 7.41 -19.74 4.85
N GLY A 5 7.95 -19.55 3.67
CA GLY A 5 9.36 -19.25 3.41
C GLY A 5 9.54 -17.88 2.77
N VAL A 6 10.71 -17.29 2.95
CA VAL A 6 11.11 -16.05 2.26
C VAL A 6 12.25 -16.38 1.32
N SER A 7 12.00 -16.22 0.03
CA SER A 7 13.00 -16.52 -1.00
C SER A 7 14.01 -15.38 -1.13
N ASP A 8 15.19 -15.70 -1.64
CA ASP A 8 16.16 -14.68 -2.06
C ASP A 8 15.76 -14.01 -3.39
N ASN A 9 14.80 -14.56 -4.12
CA ASN A 9 14.34 -13.96 -5.36
C ASN A 9 13.45 -12.72 -5.11
N LEU A 10 13.58 -11.75 -6.02
CA LEU A 10 12.67 -10.62 -6.11
C LEU A 10 11.56 -10.92 -7.11
N VAL A 11 10.37 -10.45 -6.80
CA VAL A 11 9.21 -10.42 -7.72
C VAL A 11 9.25 -9.10 -8.47
N ILE A 12 9.30 -9.17 -9.79
CA ILE A 12 9.34 -8.02 -10.69
C ILE A 12 8.03 -7.96 -11.46
N GLU A 13 7.25 -6.91 -11.22
CA GLU A 13 5.99 -6.64 -11.95
C GLU A 13 6.30 -5.97 -13.28
N THR A 14 5.72 -6.49 -14.37
CA THR A 14 5.87 -5.91 -15.71
C THR A 14 4.56 -5.41 -16.31
N ASP A 15 3.43 -5.67 -15.66
CA ASP A 15 2.16 -5.11 -16.09
C ASP A 15 2.06 -3.63 -15.75
N THR A 16 2.15 -2.79 -16.77
CA THR A 16 2.06 -1.32 -16.59
C THR A 16 0.72 -0.86 -16.02
N SER A 17 -0.35 -1.67 -16.15
CA SER A 17 -1.64 -1.38 -15.52
C SER A 17 -1.63 -1.56 -14.00
N LYS A 18 -0.63 -2.26 -13.47
CA LYS A 18 -0.39 -2.49 -12.04
C LYS A 18 0.61 -1.49 -11.46
N SER A 19 0.69 -0.29 -12.01
CA SER A 19 1.67 0.71 -11.62
C SER A 19 0.99 2.03 -11.26
N VAL A 20 1.37 2.61 -10.14
CA VAL A 20 0.98 3.96 -9.69
C VAL A 20 2.21 4.84 -9.67
N SER A 21 2.22 5.88 -10.50
CA SER A 21 3.33 6.85 -10.53
C SER A 21 3.21 7.85 -9.39
N LEU A 22 4.28 8.05 -8.67
CA LEU A 22 4.35 9.07 -7.63
C LEU A 22 4.66 10.44 -8.26
N SER A 23 3.80 11.41 -8.01
CA SER A 23 3.98 12.78 -8.53
C SER A 23 5.32 13.38 -8.02
N GLY A 24 6.14 13.84 -8.95
CA GLY A 24 7.46 14.42 -8.63
C GLY A 24 8.56 13.38 -8.39
N SER A 25 8.31 12.09 -8.60
CA SER A 25 9.31 11.01 -8.49
C SER A 25 9.40 10.22 -9.79
N SER A 26 10.59 9.70 -10.08
CA SER A 26 10.76 8.70 -11.15
C SER A 26 10.37 7.28 -10.71
N MET A 27 9.99 7.11 -9.44
CA MET A 27 9.60 5.82 -8.89
C MET A 27 8.10 5.59 -9.09
N SER A 28 7.75 4.39 -9.54
CA SER A 28 6.38 3.90 -9.56
C SER A 28 6.20 2.86 -8.45
N LEU A 29 5.02 2.88 -7.83
CA LEU A 29 4.59 1.83 -6.90
C LEU A 29 3.88 0.72 -7.67
N VAL A 30 3.87 -0.48 -7.11
CA VAL A 30 3.20 -1.65 -7.67
C VAL A 30 1.89 -1.89 -6.94
N VAL A 31 0.83 -2.17 -7.71
CA VAL A 31 -0.51 -2.50 -7.20
C VAL A 31 -0.67 -4.03 -7.19
N PRO A 32 -0.78 -4.68 -6.04
CA PRO A 32 -0.97 -6.13 -5.96
C PRO A 32 -2.39 -6.54 -6.38
N ASN A 33 -2.53 -7.81 -6.71
CA ASN A 33 -3.82 -8.48 -6.62
C ASN A 33 -4.10 -8.77 -5.14
N VAL A 34 -5.30 -8.44 -4.67
CA VAL A 34 -5.72 -8.67 -3.29
C VAL A 34 -6.65 -9.87 -3.25
N LYS A 35 -6.29 -10.88 -2.47
CA LYS A 35 -7.17 -12.04 -2.24
C LYS A 35 -8.18 -11.72 -1.14
N SER A 36 -9.39 -12.28 -1.25
CA SER A 36 -10.48 -12.05 -0.28
C SER A 36 -10.19 -12.73 1.05
N TYR A 37 -10.21 -11.91 2.10
CA TYR A 37 -10.15 -12.28 3.51
C TYR A 37 -11.01 -11.30 4.29
N GLU A 38 -11.45 -11.69 5.46
CA GLU A 38 -12.22 -10.82 6.36
C GLU A 38 -11.59 -9.43 6.50
N PHE A 39 -10.27 -9.33 6.66
CA PHE A 39 -9.56 -8.06 6.81
C PHE A 39 -9.26 -7.33 5.47
N THR A 40 -9.45 -7.99 4.31
CA THR A 40 -9.25 -7.37 2.99
C THR A 40 -10.55 -7.04 2.27
N ASP A 41 -11.68 -7.62 2.68
CA ASP A 41 -12.95 -7.49 1.98
C ASP A 41 -13.41 -6.05 1.87
N SER A 42 -13.26 -5.24 2.93
CA SER A 42 -13.60 -3.81 2.90
C SER A 42 -12.78 -3.01 1.87
N ILE A 43 -11.54 -3.43 1.59
CA ILE A 43 -10.66 -2.80 0.59
C ILE A 43 -11.14 -3.18 -0.81
N ILE A 44 -11.48 -4.46 -1.02
CA ILE A 44 -11.96 -5.00 -2.29
C ILE A 44 -13.32 -4.40 -2.64
N ASP A 45 -14.27 -4.42 -1.71
CA ASP A 45 -15.64 -3.95 -1.92
C ASP A 45 -15.71 -2.45 -2.23
N ASN A 46 -14.86 -1.66 -1.58
CA ASN A 46 -14.74 -0.23 -1.84
C ASN A 46 -13.78 0.11 -2.98
N GLN A 47 -13.24 -0.89 -3.69
CA GLN A 47 -12.31 -0.74 -4.81
C GLN A 47 -11.10 0.14 -4.48
N ARG A 48 -10.62 0.04 -3.24
CA ARG A 48 -9.48 0.84 -2.77
C ARG A 48 -8.16 0.23 -3.24
N THR A 49 -7.19 1.07 -3.50
CA THR A 49 -5.90 0.66 -4.05
C THR A 49 -4.88 0.47 -2.94
N LEU A 50 -4.26 -0.71 -2.89
CA LEU A 50 -3.02 -0.96 -2.17
C LEU A 50 -1.84 -0.75 -3.10
N ALA A 51 -0.70 -0.34 -2.56
CA ALA A 51 0.52 -0.26 -3.34
C ALA A 51 1.75 -0.61 -2.47
N TYR A 52 2.81 -1.10 -3.12
CA TYR A 52 4.08 -1.41 -2.48
C TYR A 52 5.26 -0.98 -3.36
N PHE A 53 6.45 -0.87 -2.75
CA PHE A 53 7.66 -0.57 -3.50
C PHE A 53 7.98 -1.68 -4.50
N PRO A 54 8.49 -1.35 -5.69
CA PRO A 54 9.04 -2.35 -6.61
C PRO A 54 10.03 -3.28 -5.90
N TYR A 55 10.22 -4.48 -6.43
CA TYR A 55 11.21 -5.44 -5.92
C TYR A 55 10.84 -6.06 -4.56
N SER A 56 9.59 -6.53 -4.42
CA SER A 56 9.19 -7.34 -3.29
C SER A 56 9.94 -8.67 -3.28
N ARG A 57 10.29 -9.18 -2.10
CA ARG A 57 10.74 -10.56 -1.97
C ARG A 57 9.62 -11.53 -2.31
N LEU A 58 9.95 -12.61 -3.01
CA LEU A 58 9.04 -13.72 -3.22
C LEU A 58 8.78 -14.43 -1.89
N ILE A 59 7.53 -14.58 -1.53
CA ILE A 59 7.10 -15.44 -0.42
C ILE A 59 6.76 -16.81 -0.99
N THR A 60 7.23 -17.87 -0.34
CA THR A 60 7.06 -19.24 -0.80
C THR A 60 6.23 -20.05 0.20
N GLN A 61 5.25 -20.76 -0.34
CA GLN A 61 4.41 -21.66 0.43
C GLN A 61 5.05 -23.06 0.47
N GLU A 62 5.37 -23.55 1.68
CA GLU A 62 5.92 -24.90 1.86
C GLU A 62 4.84 -26.00 1.79
N PHE A 63 3.60 -25.64 2.18
CA PHE A 63 2.41 -26.48 2.09
C PHE A 63 1.14 -25.61 2.14
N GLU A 64 0.05 -26.06 1.54
CA GLU A 64 -1.27 -25.41 1.65
C GLU A 64 -1.92 -25.67 3.01
N SER A 65 -1.81 -26.89 3.50
CA SER A 65 -2.28 -27.27 4.84
C SER A 65 -1.43 -28.39 5.43
N ASN A 66 -1.25 -28.35 6.74
CA ASN A 66 -0.59 -29.38 7.51
C ASN A 66 -1.21 -29.47 8.91
N GLY A 67 -2.08 -30.45 9.11
CA GLY A 67 -2.87 -30.58 10.34
C GLY A 67 -3.86 -29.42 10.48
N ASP A 68 -3.70 -28.67 11.58
CA ASP A 68 -4.56 -27.53 11.91
C ASP A 68 -4.04 -26.20 11.32
N ILE A 69 -2.89 -26.24 10.63
CA ILE A 69 -2.26 -25.05 10.01
C ILE A 69 -2.63 -24.99 8.53
N SER A 70 -3.10 -23.83 8.10
CA SER A 70 -3.37 -23.48 6.69
C SER A 70 -2.57 -22.27 6.29
N VAL A 71 -2.01 -22.29 5.07
CA VAL A 71 -1.22 -21.20 4.50
C VAL A 71 -1.90 -20.73 3.21
N THR A 72 -2.05 -19.43 3.07
CA THR A 72 -2.73 -18.85 1.92
C THR A 72 -2.09 -17.53 1.50
N PRO A 73 -1.92 -17.27 0.19
CA PRO A 73 -1.45 -15.99 -0.30
C PRO A 73 -2.52 -14.92 -0.08
N VAL A 74 -2.10 -13.73 0.40
CA VAL A 74 -2.98 -12.57 0.63
C VAL A 74 -2.82 -11.55 -0.48
N LEU A 75 -1.58 -11.22 -0.82
CA LEU A 75 -1.26 -10.32 -1.92
C LEU A 75 -0.35 -11.05 -2.92
N THR A 76 -0.67 -10.89 -4.19
CA THR A 76 0.09 -11.50 -5.29
C THR A 76 0.42 -10.47 -6.38
N SER A 77 1.42 -10.75 -7.19
CA SER A 77 1.69 -10.00 -8.42
C SER A 77 0.62 -10.28 -9.49
N SER A 78 0.77 -9.66 -10.65
CA SER A 78 0.02 -10.09 -11.85
C SER A 78 0.62 -11.37 -12.47
N GLU A 79 -0.09 -11.95 -13.45
CA GLU A 79 0.41 -13.08 -14.24
C GLU A 79 1.59 -12.72 -15.16
N LYS A 80 1.89 -11.43 -15.33
CA LYS A 80 3.01 -10.94 -16.15
C LYS A 80 4.28 -10.69 -15.35
N ALA A 81 4.24 -10.89 -14.03
CA ALA A 81 5.42 -10.77 -13.21
C ALA A 81 6.36 -11.96 -13.42
N TYR A 82 7.62 -11.77 -13.09
CA TYR A 82 8.60 -12.83 -13.03
C TYR A 82 9.48 -12.70 -11.78
N THR A 83 10.29 -13.72 -11.51
CA THR A 83 11.22 -13.69 -10.36
C THR A 83 12.67 -13.70 -10.82
N THR A 84 13.53 -12.98 -10.09
CA THR A 84 14.98 -12.96 -10.35
C THR A 84 15.78 -12.93 -9.06
N SER A 85 16.94 -13.59 -9.05
CA SER A 85 17.96 -13.46 -7.99
C SER A 85 19.03 -12.42 -8.32
N ASN A 86 18.96 -11.80 -9.49
CA ASN A 86 19.92 -10.78 -9.91
C ASN A 86 19.46 -9.40 -9.44
N TYR A 87 20.04 -8.91 -8.36
CA TYR A 87 19.73 -7.60 -7.77
C TYR A 87 20.40 -6.43 -8.49
N GLU A 88 21.45 -6.68 -9.26
CA GLU A 88 22.17 -5.63 -10.00
C GLU A 88 21.48 -5.32 -11.33
N ASN A 89 20.92 -6.35 -11.95
CA ASN A 89 20.16 -6.20 -13.19
C ASN A 89 18.85 -7.00 -13.09
N VAL A 90 17.81 -6.30 -12.75
CA VAL A 90 16.45 -6.88 -12.62
C VAL A 90 15.75 -7.06 -13.97
N SER A 91 16.41 -6.76 -15.11
CA SER A 91 15.81 -7.01 -16.42
C SER A 91 15.70 -8.51 -16.69
N LYS A 92 14.62 -8.92 -17.35
CA LYS A 92 14.42 -10.30 -17.77
C LYS A 92 15.49 -10.71 -18.76
N VAL A 93 16.33 -11.64 -18.37
CA VAL A 93 17.52 -12.05 -19.17
C VAL A 93 17.20 -13.26 -20.05
N GLY A 94 16.13 -13.99 -19.75
CA GLY A 94 15.68 -15.18 -20.45
C GLY A 94 15.71 -16.41 -19.54
N GLY A 95 14.65 -17.21 -19.65
CA GLY A 95 14.46 -18.39 -18.81
C GLY A 95 13.53 -18.15 -17.60
N GLU A 96 13.35 -16.89 -17.19
CA GLU A 96 12.36 -16.55 -16.18
C GLU A 96 10.95 -16.75 -16.75
N GLN A 97 10.11 -17.42 -15.97
CA GLN A 97 8.72 -17.66 -16.33
C GLN A 97 7.86 -16.52 -15.82
N ASP A 98 6.90 -16.09 -16.67
CA ASP A 98 5.83 -15.20 -16.22
C ASP A 98 4.82 -15.98 -15.39
N GLY A 99 4.32 -15.35 -14.32
CA GLY A 99 3.36 -15.97 -13.43
C GLY A 99 2.88 -15.05 -12.32
N GLU A 100 1.85 -15.50 -11.62
CA GLU A 100 1.37 -14.87 -10.40
C GLU A 100 2.22 -15.35 -9.22
N TYR A 101 2.85 -14.43 -8.50
CA TYR A 101 3.76 -14.75 -7.40
C TYR A 101 3.29 -14.11 -6.10
N PRO A 102 3.28 -14.86 -4.98
CA PRO A 102 2.95 -14.30 -3.68
C PRO A 102 3.98 -13.26 -3.22
N VAL A 103 3.49 -12.10 -2.79
CA VAL A 103 4.28 -11.04 -2.14
C VAL A 103 3.94 -10.90 -0.66
N SER A 104 2.85 -11.53 -0.23
CA SER A 104 2.54 -11.76 1.17
C SER A 104 1.67 -12.99 1.37
N GLU A 105 1.85 -13.65 2.50
CA GLU A 105 1.09 -14.84 2.90
C GLU A 105 0.67 -14.78 4.36
N LEU A 106 -0.45 -15.44 4.65
CA LEU A 106 -1.01 -15.64 5.98
C LEU A 106 -1.03 -17.13 6.30
N SER A 107 -0.48 -17.50 7.44
CA SER A 107 -0.60 -18.84 8.02
C SER A 107 -1.44 -18.77 9.28
N VAL A 108 -2.44 -19.65 9.40
CA VAL A 108 -3.37 -19.71 10.52
C VAL A 108 -3.33 -21.10 11.14
N ASP A 109 -3.11 -21.18 12.46
CA ASP A 109 -3.30 -22.37 13.27
C ASP A 109 -4.68 -22.30 13.94
N ALA A 110 -5.64 -23.03 13.39
CA ALA A 110 -7.02 -23.04 13.88
C ALA A 110 -7.15 -23.62 15.29
N LYS A 111 -6.25 -24.54 15.68
CA LYS A 111 -6.27 -25.18 16.99
C LYS A 111 -5.83 -24.24 18.11
N HIS A 112 -4.84 -23.42 17.86
CA HIS A 112 -4.26 -22.54 18.88
C HIS A 112 -4.69 -21.06 18.71
N ALA A 113 -5.61 -20.78 17.81
CA ALA A 113 -6.09 -19.42 17.48
C ALA A 113 -4.91 -18.44 17.28
N SER A 114 -3.92 -18.87 16.51
CA SER A 114 -2.70 -18.10 16.26
C SER A 114 -2.46 -17.95 14.77
N SER A 115 -1.86 -16.84 14.39
CA SER A 115 -1.57 -16.55 13.00
C SER A 115 -0.21 -15.89 12.82
N VAL A 116 0.37 -16.10 11.65
CA VAL A 116 1.61 -15.45 11.21
C VAL A 116 1.39 -14.86 9.83
N TYR A 117 1.63 -13.56 9.70
CA TYR A 117 1.62 -12.89 8.42
C TYR A 117 3.04 -12.52 8.02
N VAL A 118 3.40 -12.83 6.79
CA VAL A 118 4.72 -12.54 6.21
C VAL A 118 4.54 -11.70 4.95
N SER A 119 5.26 -10.59 4.89
CA SER A 119 5.30 -9.72 3.72
C SER A 119 6.72 -9.62 3.17
N GLY A 120 6.87 -9.77 1.87
CA GLY A 120 8.12 -9.54 1.14
C GLY A 120 8.45 -8.07 0.92
N ASN A 121 7.57 -7.15 1.35
CA ASN A 121 7.72 -5.72 1.14
C ASN A 121 7.37 -4.92 2.40
N THR A 122 8.30 -4.11 2.85
CA THR A 122 8.12 -3.33 4.09
C THR A 122 7.11 -2.20 3.96
N MET A 123 6.90 -1.66 2.76
CA MET A 123 5.95 -0.56 2.54
C MET A 123 4.51 -0.93 2.91
N LEU A 124 4.14 -2.21 2.78
CA LEU A 124 2.80 -2.66 3.16
C LEU A 124 2.51 -2.48 4.64
N LEU A 125 3.56 -2.41 5.47
CA LEU A 125 3.48 -2.33 6.92
C LEU A 125 4.09 -1.04 7.49
N THR A 126 4.78 -0.25 6.67
CA THR A 126 5.34 1.06 7.07
C THR A 126 4.50 2.17 6.47
N ILE A 127 3.84 2.91 7.34
CA ILE A 127 2.86 3.88 6.92
C ILE A 127 3.40 5.27 7.19
N ASP A 128 3.73 6.00 6.14
CA ASP A 128 3.67 7.45 6.18
C ASP A 128 2.27 7.86 5.69
N GLU A 129 1.35 7.93 6.64
CA GLU A 129 -0.06 8.25 6.43
C GLU A 129 -0.25 9.57 5.69
N THR A 130 0.64 10.54 5.93
CA THR A 130 0.50 11.88 5.41
C THR A 130 0.89 12.00 3.94
N THR A 131 1.90 11.26 3.50
CA THR A 131 2.44 11.41 2.14
C THR A 131 1.73 10.50 1.14
N LEU A 132 1.39 9.28 1.52
CA LEU A 132 0.86 8.29 0.58
C LEU A 132 -0.68 8.25 0.55
N THR A 133 -1.32 8.28 1.70
CA THR A 133 -2.80 8.20 1.77
C THR A 133 -3.44 9.49 1.29
N ASN A 134 -2.98 10.66 1.75
CA ASN A 134 -3.57 11.94 1.39
C ASN A 134 -3.32 12.37 -0.06
N ASN A 135 -2.18 11.97 -0.65
CA ASN A 135 -1.82 12.40 -2.00
C ASN A 135 -2.26 11.40 -3.08
N TYR A 136 -2.44 10.12 -2.75
CA TYR A 136 -2.68 9.05 -3.71
C TYR A 136 -3.90 8.19 -3.42
N GLY A 137 -4.60 8.40 -2.30
CA GLY A 137 -5.79 7.63 -1.92
C GLY A 137 -5.49 6.14 -1.67
N LEU A 138 -4.27 5.80 -1.22
CA LEU A 138 -3.88 4.42 -0.97
C LEU A 138 -4.51 3.89 0.33
N ALA A 139 -4.88 2.63 0.33
CA ALA A 139 -5.51 1.94 1.45
C ALA A 139 -4.53 1.18 2.36
N ASN A 140 -3.23 1.46 2.25
CA ASN A 140 -2.21 0.72 3.00
C ASN A 140 -2.40 0.82 4.53
N TYR A 141 -2.82 1.98 5.02
CA TYR A 141 -3.13 2.17 6.44
C TYR A 141 -4.29 1.28 6.89
N ASP A 142 -5.40 1.33 6.17
CA ASP A 142 -6.57 0.52 6.51
C ASP A 142 -6.25 -0.98 6.42
N TYR A 143 -5.47 -1.37 5.42
CA TYR A 143 -4.97 -2.74 5.30
C TYR A 143 -4.19 -3.18 6.54
N PHE A 144 -3.24 -2.36 7.00
CA PHE A 144 -2.44 -2.66 8.18
C PHE A 144 -3.28 -2.72 9.45
N MET A 145 -4.21 -1.78 9.63
CA MET A 145 -5.10 -1.75 10.78
C MET A 145 -6.05 -2.96 10.80
N ASN A 146 -6.64 -3.29 9.65
CA ASN A 146 -7.53 -4.45 9.53
C ASN A 146 -6.78 -5.76 9.79
N LEU A 147 -5.57 -5.90 9.22
CA LEU A 147 -4.70 -7.05 9.46
C LEU A 147 -4.36 -7.18 10.96
N THR A 148 -3.99 -6.07 11.60
CA THR A 148 -3.66 -6.06 13.03
C THR A 148 -4.86 -6.48 13.87
N ASN A 149 -6.05 -5.92 13.60
CA ASN A 149 -7.28 -6.27 14.29
C ASN A 149 -7.62 -7.75 14.12
N PHE A 150 -7.51 -8.27 12.89
CA PHE A 150 -7.70 -9.69 12.61
C PHE A 150 -6.73 -10.56 13.43
N MET A 151 -5.44 -10.21 13.46
CA MET A 151 -4.42 -10.99 14.17
C MET A 151 -4.58 -10.98 15.70
N ILE A 152 -5.14 -9.92 16.30
CA ILE A 152 -5.42 -9.85 17.72
C ILE A 152 -6.80 -10.42 18.12
N GLY A 153 -7.56 -10.94 17.14
CA GLY A 153 -8.90 -11.49 17.35
C GLY A 153 -9.94 -10.43 17.70
N ASN A 154 -9.76 -9.20 17.25
CA ASN A 154 -10.70 -8.10 17.45
C ASN A 154 -11.70 -8.10 16.29
N GLU A 155 -12.94 -8.53 16.53
CA GLU A 155 -14.00 -8.62 15.52
C GLU A 155 -14.50 -7.23 15.04
N GLU A 156 -14.12 -6.16 15.71
CA GLU A 156 -14.47 -4.81 15.27
C GLU A 156 -13.50 -4.36 14.16
N SER A 157 -13.92 -4.51 12.91
CA SER A 157 -13.24 -3.85 11.79
C SER A 157 -13.44 -2.33 11.93
N PHE A 158 -12.38 -1.62 12.24
CA PHE A 158 -12.40 -0.16 12.14
C PHE A 158 -12.44 0.24 10.67
N THR A 159 -13.62 0.42 10.12
CA THR A 159 -13.78 1.29 8.97
C THR A 159 -13.64 2.72 9.50
N VAL A 160 -12.47 3.29 9.39
CA VAL A 160 -12.33 4.73 9.52
C VAL A 160 -12.96 5.30 8.26
N ASP A 161 -14.21 5.78 8.38
CA ASP A 161 -14.80 6.61 7.33
C ASP A 161 -13.80 7.72 7.02
N GLU A 162 -13.39 7.82 5.77
CA GLU A 162 -12.55 8.91 5.31
C GLU A 162 -13.21 10.22 5.74
N LYS A 163 -12.71 10.79 6.84
CA LYS A 163 -13.01 12.18 7.14
C LYS A 163 -12.31 12.97 6.05
N THR A 164 -13.04 13.29 4.99
CA THR A 164 -12.58 14.25 4.00
C THR A 164 -12.20 15.50 4.78
N LEU A 165 -10.90 15.63 5.04
CA LEU A 165 -10.35 16.90 5.47
C LEU A 165 -10.59 17.81 4.27
N VAL A 166 -11.73 18.51 4.32
CA VAL A 166 -11.96 19.62 3.40
C VAL A 166 -10.79 20.56 3.66
N ASN A 167 -9.81 20.47 2.78
CA ASN A 167 -8.70 21.40 2.79
C ASN A 167 -9.32 22.74 2.42
N ASN A 168 -9.76 23.49 3.45
CA ASN A 168 -10.28 24.83 3.30
C ASN A 168 -9.11 25.73 2.90
N VAL A 169 -8.61 25.50 1.69
CA VAL A 169 -7.73 26.47 1.03
C VAL A 169 -8.61 27.69 0.79
N ILE A 170 -8.35 28.76 1.54
CA ILE A 170 -8.98 30.05 1.27
C ILE A 170 -8.47 30.49 -0.10
N THR A 171 -9.18 30.16 -1.15
CA THR A 171 -8.92 30.66 -2.49
C THR A 171 -9.44 32.10 -2.55
N LEU A 172 -8.55 33.04 -2.32
CA LEU A 172 -8.85 34.45 -2.54
C LEU A 172 -8.98 34.68 -4.06
N SER A 173 -10.10 35.26 -4.48
CA SER A 173 -10.23 35.75 -5.86
C SER A 173 -9.15 36.81 -6.15
N ASP A 174 -8.77 36.98 -7.42
CA ASP A 174 -7.79 38.02 -7.85
C ASP A 174 -8.12 39.42 -7.32
N LEU A 175 -9.40 39.72 -7.23
CA LEU A 175 -9.86 40.97 -6.65
C LEU A 175 -9.60 41.03 -5.14
N GLY A 176 -9.85 39.93 -4.42
CA GLY A 176 -9.58 39.85 -2.98
C GLY A 176 -8.10 39.99 -2.65
N GLN A 177 -7.23 39.37 -3.45
CA GLN A 177 -5.78 39.53 -3.30
C GLN A 177 -5.33 40.97 -3.50
N LYS A 178 -5.84 41.66 -4.53
CA LYS A 178 -5.53 43.07 -4.81
C LYS A 178 -6.02 44.00 -3.69
N ILE A 179 -7.20 43.75 -3.12
CA ILE A 179 -7.73 44.52 -2.00
C ILE A 179 -6.86 44.37 -0.76
N ILE A 180 -6.50 43.14 -0.40
CA ILE A 180 -5.64 42.89 0.75
C ILE A 180 -4.27 43.51 0.56
N PHE A 181 -3.68 43.39 -0.63
CA PHE A 181 -2.41 44.00 -0.96
C PHE A 181 -2.47 45.55 -0.82
N ALA A 182 -3.49 46.19 -1.39
CA ALA A 182 -3.67 47.63 -1.26
C ALA A 182 -3.85 48.07 0.20
N PHE A 183 -4.58 47.30 0.99
CA PHE A 183 -4.78 47.61 2.42
C PHE A 183 -3.47 47.53 3.22
N VAL A 184 -2.73 46.41 3.05
CA VAL A 184 -1.49 46.17 3.84
C VAL A 184 -0.35 47.04 3.38
N VAL A 185 -0.16 47.24 2.07
CA VAL A 185 1.04 47.90 1.53
C VAL A 185 0.86 49.43 1.39
N ILE A 186 -0.38 49.90 1.22
CA ILE A 186 -0.63 51.33 0.98
C ILE A 186 -1.28 51.99 2.18
N ILE A 187 -2.41 51.45 2.65
CA ILE A 187 -3.21 52.12 3.71
C ILE A 187 -2.51 52.11 5.05
N ILE A 188 -1.97 50.99 5.49
CA ILE A 188 -1.30 50.86 6.77
C ILE A 188 -0.06 51.80 6.86
N PRO A 189 0.86 51.81 5.89
CA PRO A 189 2.01 52.75 5.97
C PRO A 189 1.62 54.23 5.96
N ILE A 190 0.58 54.61 5.21
CA ILE A 190 0.10 55.98 5.16
C ILE A 190 -0.45 56.40 6.55
N THR A 191 -1.21 55.54 7.21
CA THR A 191 -1.79 55.82 8.51
C THR A 191 -0.75 55.91 9.62
N VAL A 192 0.43 55.29 9.46
CA VAL A 192 1.54 55.35 10.42
C VAL A 192 2.40 56.61 10.21
N LEU A 193 2.39 57.18 9.00
CA LEU A 193 3.17 58.40 8.65
C LEU A 193 2.45 59.71 8.93
N ILE A 194 1.18 59.66 9.30
CA ILE A 194 0.36 60.81 9.72
C ILE A 194 0.30 60.84 11.26
#